data_36ff399a00ff3109d98617360d15db02
#
_entry.id   36ff399a00ff3109d98617360d15db02
#
_cell.length_a   1.000
_cell.length_b   1.000
_cell.length_c   1.000
_cell.angle_alpha   90.00
_cell.angle_beta   90.00
_cell.angle_gamma   90.00
#
_symmetry.space_group_name_H-M   'P 1'
#
loop_
_entity.id
_entity.type
_entity.pdbx_description
1 polymer ?
#
loop_
_entity_poly.entity_id
_entity_poly.type
_entity_poly.pdbx_seq_one_letter_code
_entity_poly.pdbx_strand_id
1 'polypeptide(L)'
;DIILFEGSIAANVAYASPAGLDRDKVEKCLRAANLWNHVETLPDGMDTNVGTNGSKLSGGQRQRLAIARALYRDAAIWIFDEATSALDSESEAVVQRSIEDLRGSKTLILIAHRLSTIRNADRIYVMSEGKVVEEGSHTELLAQGGMYAGMVKIQSAN
;
A
#
# COMPACT_ATOMS: atom_id res chain seq x y z
N ASP A 1 -5.79 3.16 -9.51
CA ASP A 1 -6.13 4.52 -9.01
C ASP A 1 -6.86 4.45 -7.67
N ILE A 2 -6.48 5.31 -6.72
CA ILE A 2 -7.12 5.41 -5.41
C ILE A 2 -8.36 6.28 -5.55
N ILE A 3 -9.53 5.69 -5.32
CA ILE A 3 -10.80 6.41 -5.32
C ILE A 3 -11.15 6.80 -3.89
N LEU A 4 -11.29 8.11 -3.63
CA LEU A 4 -11.78 8.67 -2.39
C LEU A 4 -13.12 9.36 -2.62
N PHE A 5 -14.01 9.23 -1.63
CA PHE A 5 -15.31 9.89 -1.69
C PHE A 5 -15.21 11.29 -1.10
N GLU A 6 -16.02 12.18 -1.60
CA GLU A 6 -16.24 13.47 -0.93
C GLU A 6 -16.86 13.23 0.45
N GLY A 7 -16.17 13.64 1.48
CA GLY A 7 -16.55 13.40 2.87
C GLY A 7 -15.35 13.47 3.79
N SER A 8 -15.55 13.12 5.06
CA SER A 8 -14.49 13.18 6.05
C SER A 8 -13.46 12.07 5.88
N ILE A 9 -12.27 12.26 6.48
CA ILE A 9 -11.24 11.22 6.61
C ILE A 9 -11.84 9.97 7.26
N ALA A 10 -12.56 10.13 8.38
CA ALA A 10 -13.19 9.01 9.09
C ALA A 10 -14.19 8.25 8.22
N ALA A 11 -15.04 8.95 7.47
CA ALA A 11 -16.00 8.33 6.56
C ALA A 11 -15.29 7.54 5.43
N ASN A 12 -14.18 8.06 4.93
CA ASN A 12 -13.37 7.37 3.92
C ASN A 12 -12.70 6.11 4.48
N VAL A 13 -12.20 6.12 5.71
CA VAL A 13 -11.61 4.93 6.36
C VAL A 13 -12.68 3.87 6.60
N ALA A 14 -13.82 4.25 7.20
CA ALA A 14 -14.91 3.33 7.53
C ALA A 14 -15.79 2.93 6.33
N TYR A 15 -15.46 3.36 5.11
CA TYR A 15 -16.26 3.15 3.92
C TYR A 15 -16.62 1.68 3.70
N ALA A 16 -17.91 1.45 3.41
CA ALA A 16 -18.51 0.14 3.17
C ALA A 16 -18.27 -0.87 4.31
N SER A 17 -18.07 -0.40 5.54
CA SER A 17 -18.05 -1.28 6.70
C SER A 17 -19.47 -1.64 7.14
N PRO A 18 -19.80 -2.94 7.26
CA PRO A 18 -21.13 -3.36 7.76
C PRO A 18 -21.39 -2.92 9.21
N ALA A 19 -20.34 -2.76 10.00
CA ALA A 19 -20.41 -2.34 11.40
C ALA A 19 -20.57 -0.81 11.58
N GLY A 20 -20.53 -0.04 10.48
CA GLY A 20 -20.57 1.42 10.54
C GLY A 20 -19.26 2.06 10.94
N LEU A 21 -19.31 3.31 11.41
CA LEU A 21 -18.14 4.12 11.77
C LEU A 21 -17.85 3.97 13.27
N ASP A 22 -16.75 3.32 13.58
CA ASP A 22 -16.12 3.24 14.90
C ASP A 22 -14.90 4.16 14.92
N ARG A 23 -14.95 5.25 15.67
CA ARG A 23 -13.90 6.29 15.67
C ARG A 23 -12.58 5.79 16.27
N ASP A 24 -12.64 4.96 17.30
CA ASP A 24 -11.44 4.41 17.93
C ASP A 24 -10.72 3.45 16.99
N LYS A 25 -11.48 2.65 16.25
CA LYS A 25 -10.93 1.79 15.21
C LYS A 25 -10.37 2.58 14.04
N VAL A 26 -11.03 3.68 13.63
CA VAL A 26 -10.51 4.60 12.60
C VAL A 26 -9.17 5.17 13.02
N GLU A 27 -9.04 5.68 14.25
CA GLU A 27 -7.77 6.22 14.75
C GLU A 27 -6.66 5.17 14.75
N LYS A 28 -6.93 3.96 15.24
CA LYS A 28 -5.97 2.85 15.20
C LYS A 28 -5.50 2.55 13.78
N CYS A 29 -6.41 2.52 12.82
CA CYS A 29 -6.08 2.29 11.41
C CYS A 29 -5.26 3.44 10.80
N LEU A 30 -5.57 4.70 11.15
CA LEU A 30 -4.80 5.86 10.71
C LEU A 30 -3.38 5.86 11.28
N ARG A 31 -3.22 5.44 12.55
CA ARG A 31 -1.90 5.28 13.18
C ARG A 31 -1.10 4.17 12.49
N ALA A 32 -1.70 3.00 12.26
CA ALA A 32 -1.06 1.89 11.57
C ALA A 32 -0.69 2.21 10.12
N ALA A 33 -1.47 3.07 9.45
CA ALA A 33 -1.16 3.59 8.11
C ALA A 33 -0.19 4.78 8.11
N ASN A 34 0.39 5.16 9.26
CA ASN A 34 1.28 6.32 9.42
C ASN A 34 0.67 7.66 8.92
N LEU A 35 -0.65 7.83 9.04
CA LEU A 35 -1.34 9.06 8.62
C LEU A 35 -1.81 9.91 9.83
N TRP A 36 -1.80 9.35 11.04
CA TRP A 36 -2.34 10.01 12.23
C TRP A 36 -1.66 11.33 12.54
N ASN A 37 -0.33 11.39 12.51
CA ASN A 37 0.43 12.62 12.81
C ASN A 37 0.02 13.81 11.90
N HIS A 38 -0.40 13.53 10.67
CA HIS A 38 -0.96 14.56 9.81
C HIS A 38 -2.40 14.90 10.23
N VAL A 39 -3.24 13.89 10.48
CA VAL A 39 -4.65 14.09 10.81
C VAL A 39 -4.83 14.89 12.09
N GLU A 40 -4.03 14.64 13.13
CA GLU A 40 -4.11 15.35 14.40
C GLU A 40 -3.71 16.84 14.31
N THR A 41 -2.98 17.24 13.26
CA THR A 41 -2.65 18.66 13.01
C THR A 41 -3.75 19.42 12.28
N LEU A 42 -4.75 18.73 11.73
CA LEU A 42 -5.85 19.35 11.01
C LEU A 42 -6.88 19.96 11.98
N PRO A 43 -7.45 21.14 11.69
CA PRO A 43 -8.43 21.80 12.56
C PRO A 43 -9.62 20.90 12.96
N ASP A 44 -10.11 20.11 12.00
CA ASP A 44 -11.26 19.22 12.19
C ASP A 44 -10.83 17.76 12.42
N GLY A 45 -9.51 17.49 12.55
CA GLY A 45 -8.98 16.14 12.75
C GLY A 45 -9.52 15.13 11.76
N MET A 46 -10.09 14.03 12.26
CA MET A 46 -10.70 12.97 11.44
C MET A 46 -11.97 13.42 10.68
N ASP A 47 -12.59 14.52 11.09
CA ASP A 47 -13.79 15.06 10.42
C ASP A 47 -13.45 15.99 9.25
N THR A 48 -12.16 16.24 9.02
CA THR A 48 -11.67 17.02 7.89
C THR A 48 -12.15 16.42 6.56
N ASN A 49 -12.82 17.24 5.75
CA ASN A 49 -13.28 16.85 4.41
C ASN A 49 -12.10 16.75 3.44
N VAL A 50 -11.96 15.60 2.79
CA VAL A 50 -10.85 15.31 1.86
C VAL A 50 -11.00 15.97 0.48
N GLY A 51 -12.17 16.55 0.19
CA GLY A 51 -12.52 17.11 -1.11
C GLY A 51 -12.89 16.04 -2.15
N THR A 52 -13.30 16.50 -3.31
CA THR A 52 -13.67 15.63 -4.43
C THR A 52 -12.45 14.80 -4.83
N ASN A 53 -12.60 13.47 -4.79
CA ASN A 53 -11.53 12.49 -5.06
C ASN A 53 -10.24 12.73 -4.26
N GLY A 54 -10.35 13.26 -3.05
CA GLY A 54 -9.18 13.50 -2.19
C GLY A 54 -8.30 14.66 -2.63
N SER A 55 -8.84 15.66 -3.33
CA SER A 55 -8.10 16.80 -3.90
C SER A 55 -7.34 17.64 -2.86
N LYS A 56 -7.73 17.56 -1.59
CA LYS A 56 -7.05 18.27 -0.49
C LYS A 56 -5.90 17.48 0.13
N LEU A 57 -5.62 16.27 -0.34
CA LEU A 57 -4.58 15.39 0.16
C LEU A 57 -3.45 15.26 -0.86
N SER A 58 -2.20 15.12 -0.39
CA SER A 58 -1.08 14.74 -1.24
C SER A 58 -1.24 13.28 -1.76
N GLY A 59 -0.46 12.89 -2.77
CA GLY A 59 -0.45 11.52 -3.29
C GLY A 59 -0.20 10.48 -2.19
N GLY A 60 0.83 10.71 -1.36
CA GLY A 60 1.17 9.83 -0.24
C GLY A 60 0.09 9.79 0.85
N GLN A 61 -0.57 10.92 1.12
CA GLN A 61 -1.68 10.97 2.09
C GLN A 61 -2.88 10.19 1.58
N ARG A 62 -3.25 10.33 0.29
CA ARG A 62 -4.32 9.53 -0.32
C ARG A 62 -4.03 8.04 -0.23
N GLN A 63 -2.78 7.64 -0.47
CA GLN A 63 -2.37 6.24 -0.39
C GLN A 63 -2.46 5.69 1.02
N ARG A 64 -1.94 6.41 2.01
CA ARG A 64 -2.04 6.02 3.42
C ARG A 64 -3.51 5.96 3.89
N LEU A 65 -4.36 6.85 3.39
CA LEU A 65 -5.79 6.78 3.68
C LEU A 65 -6.44 5.52 3.08
N ALA A 66 -6.04 5.10 1.88
CA ALA A 66 -6.48 3.83 1.28
C ALA A 66 -6.01 2.61 2.08
N ILE A 67 -4.77 2.64 2.60
CA ILE A 67 -4.25 1.60 3.50
C ILE A 67 -5.07 1.56 4.79
N ALA A 68 -5.34 2.72 5.42
CA ALA A 68 -6.18 2.78 6.62
C ALA A 68 -7.60 2.21 6.38
N ARG A 69 -8.19 2.48 5.22
CA ARG A 69 -9.47 1.88 4.78
C ARG A 69 -9.38 0.36 4.69
N ALA A 70 -8.32 -0.17 4.11
CA ALA A 70 -8.13 -1.60 3.98
C ALA A 70 -7.91 -2.27 5.35
N LEU A 71 -7.14 -1.64 6.26
CA LEU A 71 -6.97 -2.07 7.65
C LEU A 71 -8.31 -2.10 8.40
N TYR A 72 -9.15 -1.07 8.21
CA TYR A 72 -10.45 -0.99 8.85
C TYR A 72 -11.36 -2.14 8.43
N ARG A 73 -11.31 -2.56 7.16
CA ARG A 73 -12.05 -3.72 6.64
C ARG A 73 -11.54 -5.06 7.12
N ASP A 74 -10.29 -5.11 7.57
CA ASP A 74 -9.64 -6.30 8.11
C ASP A 74 -9.69 -7.53 7.18
N ALA A 75 -9.56 -7.32 5.87
CA ALA A 75 -9.56 -8.38 4.89
C ALA A 75 -8.37 -9.34 5.10
N ALA A 76 -8.56 -10.63 4.81
CA ALA A 76 -7.50 -11.63 4.91
C ALA A 76 -6.48 -11.53 3.77
N ILE A 77 -6.91 -11.07 2.59
CA ILE A 77 -6.09 -10.95 1.38
C ILE A 77 -6.07 -9.47 0.94
N TRP A 78 -4.89 -8.96 0.70
CA TRP A 78 -4.66 -7.61 0.23
C TRP A 78 -3.93 -7.62 -1.09
N ILE A 79 -4.38 -6.81 -2.03
CA ILE A 79 -3.74 -6.65 -3.34
C ILE A 79 -3.26 -5.21 -3.45
N PHE A 80 -1.96 -5.04 -3.64
CA PHE A 80 -1.31 -3.76 -3.90
C PHE A 80 -0.85 -3.73 -5.36
N ASP A 81 -1.52 -2.90 -6.15
CA ASP A 81 -1.18 -2.69 -7.54
C ASP A 81 -0.42 -1.36 -7.67
N GLU A 82 0.87 -1.46 -7.93
CA GLU A 82 1.78 -0.30 -8.06
C GLU A 82 1.66 0.74 -6.93
N ALA A 83 1.50 0.27 -5.70
CA ALA A 83 1.17 1.11 -4.55
C ALA A 83 2.12 2.29 -4.29
N THR A 84 3.29 2.35 -4.93
CA THR A 84 4.31 3.38 -4.68
C THR A 84 4.77 4.14 -5.93
N SER A 85 4.22 3.84 -7.11
CA SER A 85 4.72 4.37 -8.39
C SER A 85 4.65 5.90 -8.53
N ALA A 86 3.71 6.54 -7.85
CA ALA A 86 3.46 7.99 -7.90
C ALA A 86 3.92 8.75 -6.63
N LEU A 87 4.70 8.10 -5.76
CA LEU A 87 5.13 8.69 -4.50
C LEU A 87 6.57 9.21 -4.58
N ASP A 88 6.84 10.29 -3.83
CA ASP A 88 8.20 10.68 -3.49
C ASP A 88 8.86 9.63 -2.59
N SER A 89 10.19 9.62 -2.52
CA SER A 89 10.95 8.58 -1.82
C SER A 89 10.64 8.50 -0.31
N GLU A 90 10.29 9.61 0.34
CA GLU A 90 9.95 9.63 1.76
C GLU A 90 8.57 8.98 1.98
N SER A 91 7.58 9.40 1.22
CA SER A 91 6.22 8.80 1.25
C SER A 91 6.24 7.32 0.88
N GLU A 92 7.08 6.92 -0.09
CA GLU A 92 7.28 5.52 -0.46
C GLU A 92 7.80 4.69 0.71
N ALA A 93 8.85 5.16 1.39
CA ALA A 93 9.42 4.44 2.53
C ALA A 93 8.41 4.23 3.67
N VAL A 94 7.54 5.21 3.90
CA VAL A 94 6.47 5.11 4.92
C VAL A 94 5.42 4.08 4.52
N VAL A 95 4.97 4.10 3.27
CA VAL A 95 4.00 3.12 2.75
C VAL A 95 4.59 1.71 2.77
N GLN A 96 5.85 1.57 2.39
CA GLN A 96 6.55 0.28 2.40
C GLN A 96 6.62 -0.32 3.82
N ARG A 97 6.94 0.48 4.83
CA ARG A 97 6.92 0.03 6.23
C ARG A 97 5.53 -0.44 6.64
N SER A 98 4.48 0.33 6.30
CA SER A 98 3.10 -0.07 6.62
C SER A 98 2.71 -1.40 5.97
N ILE A 99 3.23 -1.72 4.78
CA ILE A 99 3.03 -3.01 4.11
C ILE A 99 3.83 -4.11 4.81
N GLU A 100 5.07 -3.84 5.20
CA GLU A 100 5.93 -4.80 5.90
C GLU A 100 5.35 -5.19 7.27
N ASP A 101 4.77 -4.25 8.01
CA ASP A 101 4.11 -4.49 9.30
C ASP A 101 2.91 -5.45 9.20
N LEU A 102 2.34 -5.63 8.01
CA LEU A 102 1.24 -6.55 7.75
C LEU A 102 1.71 -7.98 7.44
N ARG A 103 3.01 -8.18 7.19
CA ARG A 103 3.57 -9.52 6.90
C ARG A 103 3.34 -10.47 8.07
N GLY A 104 3.06 -11.72 7.75
CA GLY A 104 2.78 -12.75 8.74
C GLY A 104 1.37 -12.70 9.34
N SER A 105 0.65 -11.58 9.22
CA SER A 105 -0.74 -11.45 9.67
C SER A 105 -1.76 -11.52 8.53
N LYS A 106 -1.35 -11.20 7.30
CA LYS A 106 -2.19 -11.14 6.10
C LYS A 106 -1.51 -11.79 4.90
N THR A 107 -2.31 -12.22 3.94
CA THR A 107 -1.81 -12.59 2.62
C THR A 107 -1.69 -11.33 1.77
N LEU A 108 -0.47 -11.02 1.34
CA LEU A 108 -0.18 -9.83 0.53
C LEU A 108 0.17 -10.25 -0.89
N ILE A 109 -0.53 -9.71 -1.86
CA ILE A 109 -0.22 -9.83 -3.30
C ILE A 109 0.28 -8.46 -3.76
N LEU A 110 1.56 -8.39 -4.15
CA LEU A 110 2.21 -7.15 -4.55
C LEU A 110 2.47 -7.19 -6.05
N ILE A 111 1.88 -6.26 -6.79
CA ILE A 111 2.21 -6.02 -8.19
C ILE A 111 3.12 -4.79 -8.20
N ALA A 112 4.39 -4.98 -8.52
CA ALA A 112 5.38 -3.93 -8.37
C ALA A 112 6.39 -3.92 -9.53
N HIS A 113 6.80 -2.73 -9.90
CA HIS A 113 7.88 -2.47 -10.86
C HIS A 113 9.20 -2.13 -10.17
N ARG A 114 9.20 -1.96 -8.84
CA ARG A 114 10.40 -1.64 -8.07
C ARG A 114 10.90 -2.84 -7.30
N LEU A 115 12.19 -3.12 -7.46
CA LEU A 115 12.84 -4.25 -6.82
C LEU A 115 12.77 -4.19 -5.29
N SER A 116 12.86 -2.99 -4.69
CA SER A 116 12.74 -2.77 -3.25
C SER A 116 11.46 -3.38 -2.67
N THR A 117 10.37 -3.31 -3.42
CA THR A 117 9.05 -3.79 -2.99
C THR A 117 8.95 -5.32 -2.98
N ILE A 118 9.59 -5.99 -3.94
CA ILE A 118 9.43 -7.45 -4.15
C ILE A 118 10.56 -8.29 -3.53
N ARG A 119 11.72 -7.68 -3.24
CA ARG A 119 12.90 -8.39 -2.76
C ARG A 119 12.65 -9.23 -1.50
N ASN A 120 11.78 -8.74 -0.63
CA ASN A 120 11.45 -9.37 0.64
C ASN A 120 10.23 -10.28 0.55
N ALA A 121 9.62 -10.48 -0.63
CA ALA A 121 8.47 -11.37 -0.79
C ALA A 121 8.86 -12.82 -0.51
N ASP A 122 7.94 -13.57 0.12
CA ASP A 122 8.16 -15.00 0.39
C ASP A 122 8.19 -15.82 -0.90
N ARG A 123 7.44 -15.37 -1.93
CA ARG A 123 7.41 -15.96 -3.26
C ARG A 123 7.19 -14.90 -4.33
N ILE A 124 7.94 -14.99 -5.40
CA ILE A 124 7.88 -14.10 -6.56
C ILE A 124 7.45 -14.92 -7.76
N TYR A 125 6.50 -14.39 -8.52
CA TYR A 125 6.05 -14.91 -9.80
C TYR A 125 6.42 -13.92 -10.90
N VAL A 126 7.26 -14.37 -11.84
CA VAL A 126 7.60 -13.57 -13.02
C VAL A 126 6.64 -13.92 -14.13
N MET A 127 5.99 -12.89 -14.67
CA MET A 127 5.00 -13.08 -15.74
C MET A 127 5.51 -12.52 -17.05
N SER A 128 5.30 -13.27 -18.12
CA SER A 128 5.54 -12.85 -19.50
C SER A 128 4.42 -13.37 -20.39
N GLU A 129 3.90 -12.53 -21.26
CA GLU A 129 2.82 -12.87 -22.21
C GLU A 129 1.61 -13.56 -21.54
N GLY A 130 1.23 -13.10 -20.35
CA GLY A 130 0.10 -13.64 -19.60
C GLY A 130 0.35 -15.01 -18.92
N LYS A 131 1.60 -15.48 -18.89
CA LYS A 131 1.99 -16.75 -18.26
C LYS A 131 3.04 -16.53 -17.19
N VAL A 132 3.01 -17.35 -16.13
CA VAL A 132 4.10 -17.44 -15.18
C VAL A 132 5.27 -18.19 -15.83
N VAL A 133 6.42 -17.52 -15.96
CA VAL A 133 7.62 -18.08 -16.60
C VAL A 133 8.71 -18.45 -15.60
N GLU A 134 8.73 -17.81 -14.44
CA GLU A 134 9.63 -18.14 -13.32
C GLU A 134 8.88 -17.99 -12.01
N GLU A 135 9.22 -18.82 -11.02
CA GLU A 135 8.72 -18.68 -9.65
C GLU A 135 9.80 -19.07 -8.62
N GLY A 136 9.82 -18.38 -7.50
CA GLY A 136 10.77 -18.67 -6.42
C GLY A 136 10.94 -17.46 -5.48
N SER A 137 11.83 -17.58 -4.52
CA SER A 137 12.33 -16.48 -3.72
C SER A 137 13.30 -15.60 -4.51
N HIS A 138 13.59 -14.41 -4.02
CA HIS A 138 14.58 -13.51 -4.59
C HIS A 138 15.94 -14.21 -4.85
N THR A 139 16.43 -14.97 -3.86
CA THR A 139 17.71 -15.64 -3.93
C THR A 139 17.73 -16.77 -4.98
N GLU A 140 16.66 -17.57 -5.02
CA GLU A 140 16.51 -18.66 -5.99
C GLU A 140 16.45 -18.13 -7.42
N LEU A 141 15.66 -17.09 -7.66
CA LEU A 141 15.51 -16.50 -9.00
C LEU A 141 16.80 -15.80 -9.48
N LEU A 142 17.56 -15.19 -8.57
CA LEU A 142 18.89 -14.67 -8.92
C LEU A 142 19.85 -15.78 -9.32
N ALA A 143 19.85 -16.91 -8.60
CA ALA A 143 20.72 -18.05 -8.88
C ALA A 143 20.36 -18.73 -10.22
N GLN A 144 19.08 -18.71 -10.63
CA GLN A 144 18.62 -19.22 -11.93
C GLN A 144 19.17 -18.41 -13.11
N GLY A 145 19.51 -17.13 -12.90
CA GLY A 145 20.07 -16.27 -13.95
C GLY A 145 19.11 -15.94 -15.10
N GLY A 146 17.80 -16.10 -14.90
CA GLY A 146 16.77 -15.91 -15.90
C GLY A 146 16.28 -14.46 -16.05
N MET A 147 15.01 -14.30 -16.43
CA MET A 147 14.38 -13.00 -16.67
C MET A 147 14.41 -12.11 -15.43
N TYR A 148 14.10 -12.67 -14.26
CA TYR A 148 14.16 -11.95 -12.99
C TYR A 148 15.56 -11.37 -12.71
N ALA A 149 16.59 -12.19 -12.86
CA ALA A 149 17.98 -11.76 -12.65
C ALA A 149 18.38 -10.63 -13.62
N GLY A 150 17.89 -10.69 -14.87
CA GLY A 150 18.06 -9.63 -15.85
C GLY A 150 17.41 -8.31 -15.41
N MET A 151 16.16 -8.35 -14.93
CA MET A 151 15.46 -7.19 -14.40
C MET A 151 16.19 -6.56 -13.21
N VAL A 152 16.67 -7.39 -12.28
CA VAL A 152 17.44 -6.92 -11.12
C VAL A 152 18.72 -6.19 -11.54
N LYS A 153 19.48 -6.72 -12.51
CA LYS A 153 20.69 -6.07 -13.02
C LYS A 153 20.41 -4.69 -13.60
N ILE A 154 19.34 -4.56 -14.39
CA ILE A 154 18.95 -3.27 -15.00
C ILE A 154 18.60 -2.24 -13.92
N GLN A 155 17.82 -2.63 -12.91
CA GLN A 155 17.41 -1.70 -11.84
C GLN A 155 18.55 -1.34 -10.87
N SER A 156 19.55 -2.20 -10.72
CA SER A 156 20.72 -1.94 -9.86
C SER A 156 21.79 -1.06 -10.54
N ALA A 157 21.69 -0.86 -11.85
CA ALA A 157 22.61 -0.05 -12.63
C ALA A 157 22.17 1.42 -12.79
N ASN A 158 20.94 1.76 -12.38
CA ASN A 158 20.37 3.09 -12.34
C ASN A 158 20.30 3.63 -10.91
#